data_54da2d12ca268e8ff0a323f32c704a8d
#
_entry.id   54da2d12ca268e8ff0a323f32c704a8d
#
_cell.length_a   1.000
_cell.length_b   1.000
_cell.length_c   1.000
_cell.angle_alpha   90.00
_cell.angle_beta   90.00
_cell.angle_gamma   90.00
#
_symmetry.space_group_name_H-M   'P 1'
#
loop_
_entity.id
_entity.type
_entity.pdbx_description
1 polymer ?
#
loop_
_entity_poly.entity_id
_entity_poly.type
_entity_poly.pdbx_seq_one_letter_code
_entity_poly.pdbx_strand_id
1 'polypeptide(L)'
;MKIIIAGVGKVGSTLARQLSASGYDITLIDVKQQVLESNVEKYDVMAVLGNCATMETLLQAGVNNADLLIAATGADELNLLCSMTAHGINPNIHTIARICNPDYTDQVYKMQKTFALSLTVNPEKQAAIEIERLLKFPGFLKRDSFA
;
A
#
# COMPACT_ATOMS: atom_id res chain seq x y z
N MET A 1 9.87 10.58 0.42
CA MET A 1 8.58 10.05 -0.03
C MET A 1 7.91 9.35 1.15
N LYS A 2 6.65 9.62 1.35
CA LYS A 2 5.87 9.05 2.44
C LYS A 2 4.97 7.93 1.90
N ILE A 3 5.12 6.74 2.49
CA ILE A 3 4.43 5.52 2.05
C ILE A 3 3.61 4.93 3.19
N ILE A 4 2.36 4.61 2.90
CA ILE A 4 1.49 3.87 3.82
C ILE A 4 1.40 2.42 3.32
N ILE A 5 1.66 1.47 4.20
CA ILE A 5 1.50 0.04 3.90
C ILE A 5 0.35 -0.49 4.76
N ALA A 6 -0.73 -0.89 4.12
CA ALA A 6 -1.89 -1.46 4.78
C ALA A 6 -1.86 -2.98 4.66
N GLY A 7 -1.81 -3.66 5.81
CA GLY A 7 -1.63 -5.09 5.87
C GLY A 7 -0.15 -5.46 6.06
N VAL A 8 0.18 -5.97 7.24
CA VAL A 8 1.56 -6.24 7.63
C VAL A 8 1.77 -7.75 7.80
N GLY A 9 1.27 -8.51 6.84
CA GLY A 9 1.57 -9.92 6.71
C GLY A 9 2.93 -10.13 6.06
N LYS A 10 3.10 -11.25 5.37
CA LYS A 10 4.39 -11.60 4.77
C LYS A 10 4.88 -10.54 3.76
N VAL A 11 4.01 -10.13 2.85
CA VAL A 11 4.37 -9.13 1.82
C VAL A 11 4.59 -7.76 2.46
N GLY A 12 3.65 -7.32 3.30
CA GLY A 12 3.74 -6.01 3.95
C GLY A 12 4.96 -5.87 4.86
N SER A 13 5.29 -6.91 5.62
CA SER A 13 6.48 -6.91 6.49
C SER A 13 7.77 -6.86 5.67
N THR A 14 7.81 -7.58 4.56
CA THR A 14 8.98 -7.56 3.65
C THR A 14 9.16 -6.17 3.06
N LEU A 15 8.07 -5.53 2.63
CA LEU A 15 8.10 -4.17 2.12
C LEU A 15 8.55 -3.18 3.19
N ALA A 16 8.03 -3.31 4.41
CA ALA A 16 8.42 -2.43 5.51
C ALA A 16 9.93 -2.50 5.75
N ARG A 17 10.49 -3.70 5.75
CA ARG A 17 11.94 -3.90 5.93
C ARG A 17 12.73 -3.25 4.80
N GLN A 18 12.37 -3.55 3.56
CA GLN A 18 13.11 -3.07 2.39
C GLN A 18 13.01 -1.56 2.22
N LEU A 19 11.81 -1.03 2.33
CA LEU A 19 11.59 0.39 2.06
C LEU A 19 12.10 1.27 3.19
N SER A 20 12.01 0.83 4.45
CA SER A 20 12.60 1.58 5.57
C SER A 20 14.12 1.63 5.45
N ALA A 21 14.74 0.52 5.03
CA ALA A 21 16.18 0.47 4.81
C ALA A 21 16.62 1.42 3.67
N SER A 22 15.73 1.67 2.71
CA SER A 22 16.00 2.60 1.60
C SER A 22 15.73 4.06 1.95
N GLY A 23 15.33 4.36 3.20
CA GLY A 23 15.16 5.73 3.67
C GLY A 23 13.79 6.35 3.44
N TYR A 24 12.81 5.60 3.00
CA TYR A 24 11.45 6.09 2.85
C TYR A 24 10.77 6.24 4.22
N ASP A 25 9.86 7.20 4.31
CA ASP A 25 9.03 7.44 5.50
C ASP A 25 7.83 6.50 5.47
N ILE A 26 7.83 5.49 6.32
CA ILE A 26 6.87 4.38 6.29
C ILE A 26 5.90 4.45 7.46
N THR A 27 4.60 4.33 7.18
CA THR A 27 3.57 4.12 8.19
C THR A 27 2.85 2.81 7.87
N LEU A 28 2.73 1.94 8.86
CA LEU A 28 2.07 0.65 8.74
C LEU A 28 0.66 0.71 9.33
N ILE A 29 -0.29 0.04 8.70
CA ILE A 29 -1.65 -0.15 9.23
C ILE A 29 -1.93 -1.64 9.32
N ASP A 30 -2.42 -2.10 10.46
CA ASP A 30 -2.91 -3.47 10.63
C ASP A 30 -3.94 -3.51 11.75
N VAL A 31 -4.75 -4.54 11.78
CA VAL A 31 -5.70 -4.78 12.86
C VAL A 31 -5.09 -5.59 14.00
N LYS A 32 -3.89 -6.12 13.80
CA LYS A 32 -3.19 -6.95 14.79
C LYS A 32 -2.04 -6.16 15.40
N GLN A 33 -2.18 -5.82 16.67
CA GLN A 33 -1.17 -5.04 17.37
C GLN A 33 0.19 -5.73 17.42
N GLN A 34 0.22 -7.05 17.55
CA GLN A 34 1.49 -7.80 17.63
C GLN A 34 2.36 -7.65 16.39
N VAL A 35 1.75 -7.69 15.20
CA VAL A 35 2.50 -7.50 13.94
C VAL A 35 3.07 -6.10 13.83
N LEU A 36 2.32 -5.10 14.28
CA LEU A 36 2.77 -3.72 14.28
C LEU A 36 3.94 -3.53 15.24
N GLU A 37 3.83 -4.02 16.46
CA GLU A 37 4.89 -3.92 17.46
C GLU A 37 6.16 -4.60 17.00
N SER A 38 6.06 -5.78 16.41
CA SER A 38 7.21 -6.51 15.90
C SER A 38 7.96 -5.73 14.84
N ASN A 39 7.25 -5.03 13.96
CA ASN A 39 7.86 -4.23 12.91
C ASN A 39 8.47 -2.93 13.44
N VAL A 40 7.78 -2.27 14.36
CA VAL A 40 8.27 -1.03 14.99
C VAL A 40 9.56 -1.26 15.77
N GLU A 41 9.68 -2.43 16.41
CA GLU A 41 10.92 -2.79 17.14
C GLU A 41 12.11 -3.00 16.22
N LYS A 42 11.87 -3.47 15.01
CA LYS A 42 12.93 -3.86 14.07
C LYS A 42 13.29 -2.78 13.06
N TYR A 43 12.34 -1.95 12.68
CA TYR A 43 12.49 -0.99 11.58
C TYR A 43 12.07 0.40 12.00
N ASP A 44 12.61 1.38 11.32
CA ASP A 44 12.25 2.79 11.53
C ASP A 44 10.94 3.08 10.79
N VAL A 45 9.83 2.69 11.41
CA VAL A 45 8.49 2.83 10.85
C VAL A 45 7.53 3.30 11.93
N MET A 46 6.46 3.98 11.50
CA MET A 46 5.32 4.31 12.36
C MET A 46 4.23 3.26 12.17
N ALA A 47 3.32 3.16 13.13
CA ALA A 47 2.25 2.17 13.09
C ALA A 47 0.94 2.76 13.56
N VAL A 48 -0.14 2.36 12.88
CA VAL A 48 -1.51 2.71 13.25
C VAL A 48 -2.34 1.43 13.32
N LEU A 49 -2.96 1.20 14.48
CA LEU A 49 -3.84 0.05 14.69
C LEU A 49 -5.24 0.44 14.20
N GLY A 50 -5.78 -0.33 13.26
CA GLY A 50 -7.12 -0.06 12.77
C GLY A 50 -7.43 -0.75 11.45
N ASN A 51 -8.65 -0.52 10.98
CA ASN A 51 -9.15 -1.02 9.71
C ASN A 51 -8.73 -0.05 8.59
N CYS A 52 -7.90 -0.52 7.69
CA CYS A 52 -7.33 0.32 6.62
C CYS A 52 -8.37 0.83 5.61
N ALA A 53 -9.58 0.29 5.61
CA ALA A 53 -10.63 0.74 4.71
C ALA A 53 -11.45 1.90 5.28
N THR A 54 -11.19 2.31 6.53
CA THR A 54 -11.91 3.42 7.14
C THR A 54 -11.16 4.73 6.96
N MET A 55 -11.92 5.81 6.76
CA MET A 55 -11.34 7.15 6.66
C MET A 55 -10.58 7.53 7.92
N GLU A 56 -11.13 7.18 9.08
CA GLU A 56 -10.50 7.49 10.37
C GLU A 56 -9.08 6.92 10.47
N THR A 57 -8.91 5.65 10.16
CA THR A 57 -7.62 4.99 10.22
C THR A 57 -6.64 5.59 9.20
N LEU A 58 -7.10 5.82 7.98
CA LEU A 58 -6.27 6.41 6.93
C LEU A 58 -5.83 7.82 7.29
N LEU A 59 -6.71 8.62 7.88
CA LEU A 59 -6.35 9.97 8.34
C LEU A 59 -5.30 9.92 9.45
N GLN A 60 -5.45 9.00 10.40
CA GLN A 60 -4.45 8.80 11.45
C GLN A 60 -3.08 8.40 10.87
N ALA A 61 -3.08 7.64 9.78
CA ALA A 61 -1.85 7.23 9.10
C ALA A 61 -1.24 8.33 8.25
N GLY A 62 -1.90 9.48 8.12
CA GLY A 62 -1.36 10.61 7.38
C GLY A 62 -1.61 10.54 5.89
N VAL A 63 -2.74 9.95 5.47
CA VAL A 63 -3.06 9.78 4.05
C VAL A 63 -3.10 11.12 3.29
N ASN A 64 -3.44 12.21 3.96
CA ASN A 64 -3.47 13.53 3.33
C ASN A 64 -2.13 13.97 2.76
N ASN A 65 -1.04 13.51 3.36
CA ASN A 65 0.33 13.89 2.98
C ASN A 65 1.13 12.72 2.43
N ALA A 66 0.48 11.58 2.21
CA ALA A 66 1.17 10.41 1.68
C ALA A 66 1.28 10.48 0.16
N ASP A 67 2.38 9.96 -0.35
CA ASP A 67 2.64 9.88 -1.79
C ASP A 67 2.17 8.56 -2.37
N LEU A 68 2.21 7.49 -1.56
CA LEU A 68 1.91 6.14 -2.02
C LEU A 68 1.20 5.36 -0.93
N LEU A 69 0.16 4.62 -1.31
CA LEU A 69 -0.48 3.60 -0.48
C LEU A 69 -0.28 2.24 -1.12
N ILE A 70 0.16 1.28 -0.33
CA ILE A 70 0.27 -0.12 -0.75
C ILE A 70 -0.70 -0.92 0.09
N ALA A 71 -1.77 -1.42 -0.53
CA ALA A 71 -2.78 -2.24 0.15
C ALA A 71 -2.42 -3.71 -0.06
N ALA A 72 -1.91 -4.35 0.98
CA ALA A 72 -1.34 -5.70 0.94
C ALA A 72 -1.95 -6.63 1.98
N THR A 73 -3.24 -6.46 2.30
CA THR A 73 -3.95 -7.36 3.21
C THR A 73 -4.22 -8.71 2.55
N GLY A 74 -4.72 -9.67 3.32
CA GLY A 74 -5.09 -10.97 2.79
C GLY A 74 -6.39 -11.00 1.98
N ALA A 75 -7.11 -9.88 1.87
CA ALA A 75 -8.40 -9.82 1.18
C ALA A 75 -8.36 -8.82 0.04
N ASP A 76 -8.57 -9.30 -1.18
CA ASP A 76 -8.56 -8.46 -2.39
C ASP A 76 -9.57 -7.33 -2.32
N GLU A 77 -10.78 -7.64 -1.85
CA GLU A 77 -11.87 -6.65 -1.73
C GLU A 77 -11.49 -5.53 -0.76
N LEU A 78 -10.84 -5.88 0.33
CA LEU A 78 -10.36 -4.90 1.31
C LEU A 78 -9.25 -4.02 0.72
N ASN A 79 -8.36 -4.61 -0.06
CA ASN A 79 -7.30 -3.87 -0.74
C ASN A 79 -7.86 -2.85 -1.72
N LEU A 80 -8.92 -3.22 -2.44
CA LEU A 80 -9.60 -2.31 -3.36
C LEU A 80 -10.31 -1.18 -2.59
N LEU A 81 -11.05 -1.52 -1.55
CA LEU A 81 -11.77 -0.50 -0.76
C LEU A 81 -10.80 0.46 -0.08
N CYS A 82 -9.72 -0.06 0.47
CA CYS A 82 -8.66 0.77 1.07
C CYS A 82 -8.09 1.77 0.04
N SER A 83 -7.76 1.29 -1.13
CA SER A 83 -7.21 2.13 -2.20
C SER A 83 -8.19 3.20 -2.66
N MET A 84 -9.45 2.84 -2.84
CA MET A 84 -10.49 3.79 -3.24
C MET A 84 -10.74 4.84 -2.17
N THR A 85 -10.77 4.43 -0.90
CA THR A 85 -10.98 5.35 0.22
C THR A 85 -9.82 6.34 0.34
N ALA A 86 -8.59 5.84 0.23
CA ALA A 86 -7.41 6.69 0.27
C ALA A 86 -7.41 7.72 -0.86
N HIS A 87 -7.75 7.30 -2.06
CA HIS A 87 -7.84 8.21 -3.22
C HIS A 87 -8.96 9.22 -3.05
N GLY A 88 -10.08 8.81 -2.44
CA GLY A 88 -11.18 9.74 -2.15
C GLY A 88 -10.79 10.84 -1.18
N ILE A 89 -9.90 10.54 -0.22
CA ILE A 89 -9.38 11.54 0.72
C ILE A 89 -8.28 12.39 0.07
N ASN A 90 -7.35 11.74 -0.62
CA ASN A 90 -6.20 12.39 -1.24
C ASN A 90 -6.13 11.98 -2.73
N PRO A 91 -6.72 12.79 -3.63
CA PRO A 91 -6.76 12.45 -5.05
C PRO A 91 -5.39 12.35 -5.71
N ASN A 92 -4.35 12.89 -5.09
CA ASN A 92 -2.98 12.86 -5.62
C ASN A 92 -2.19 11.63 -5.20
N ILE A 93 -2.74 10.80 -4.31
CA ILE A 93 -2.03 9.61 -3.85
C ILE A 93 -1.98 8.54 -4.95
N HIS A 94 -0.82 7.91 -5.07
CA HIS A 94 -0.70 6.71 -5.91
C HIS A 94 -1.04 5.49 -5.08
N THR A 95 -1.68 4.50 -5.69
CA THR A 95 -2.12 3.29 -4.98
C THR A 95 -1.67 2.04 -5.69
N ILE A 96 -1.21 1.07 -4.91
CA ILE A 96 -0.86 -0.27 -5.37
C ILE A 96 -1.68 -1.24 -4.55
N ALA A 97 -2.39 -2.14 -5.20
CA ALA A 97 -3.21 -3.14 -4.52
C ALA A 97 -2.75 -4.56 -4.85
N ARG A 98 -2.68 -5.38 -3.82
CA ARG A 98 -2.44 -6.81 -3.95
C ARG A 98 -3.75 -7.49 -4.35
N ILE A 99 -3.75 -8.18 -5.50
CA ILE A 99 -4.90 -8.93 -6.01
C ILE A 99 -4.45 -10.36 -6.27
N CYS A 100 -4.99 -11.30 -5.52
CA CYS A 100 -4.62 -12.72 -5.58
C CYS A 100 -5.62 -13.55 -6.38
N ASN A 101 -6.91 -13.20 -6.32
CA ASN A 101 -7.96 -14.01 -6.91
C ASN A 101 -7.94 -13.88 -8.43
N PRO A 102 -7.70 -14.98 -9.18
CA PRO A 102 -7.67 -14.94 -10.64
C PRO A 102 -8.97 -14.45 -11.26
N ASP A 103 -10.10 -14.63 -10.56
CA ASP A 103 -11.40 -14.15 -11.04
C ASP A 103 -11.48 -12.64 -11.12
N TYR A 104 -10.65 -11.94 -10.32
CA TYR A 104 -10.64 -10.49 -10.27
C TYR A 104 -9.53 -9.86 -11.09
N THR A 105 -8.46 -10.59 -11.39
CA THR A 105 -7.25 -10.01 -11.96
C THR A 105 -7.51 -9.24 -13.25
N ASP A 106 -8.24 -9.86 -14.18
CA ASP A 106 -8.51 -9.24 -15.49
C ASP A 106 -9.43 -8.02 -15.38
N GLN A 107 -10.52 -8.15 -14.60
CA GLN A 107 -11.45 -7.03 -14.46
C GLN A 107 -10.84 -5.87 -13.69
N VAL A 108 -10.03 -6.14 -12.69
CA VAL A 108 -9.34 -5.08 -11.93
C VAL A 108 -8.35 -4.35 -12.83
N TYR A 109 -7.62 -5.09 -13.67
CA TYR A 109 -6.69 -4.49 -14.63
C TYR A 109 -7.43 -3.56 -15.60
N LYS A 110 -8.54 -4.02 -16.16
CA LYS A 110 -9.35 -3.23 -17.09
C LYS A 110 -10.03 -2.03 -16.45
N MET A 111 -10.27 -2.11 -15.13
CA MET A 111 -10.99 -1.10 -14.37
C MET A 111 -10.11 -0.33 -13.39
N GLN A 112 -8.81 -0.25 -13.67
CA GLN A 112 -7.86 0.39 -12.76
C GLN A 112 -8.26 1.80 -12.37
N LYS A 113 -8.77 2.58 -13.32
CA LYS A 113 -9.20 3.95 -13.05
C LYS A 113 -10.41 3.98 -12.12
N THR A 114 -11.35 3.07 -12.29
CA THR A 114 -12.54 2.98 -11.45
C THR A 114 -12.18 2.63 -10.01
N PHE A 115 -11.19 1.74 -9.82
CA PHE A 115 -10.71 1.35 -8.51
C PHE A 115 -9.63 2.30 -7.96
N ALA A 116 -9.31 3.37 -8.70
CA ALA A 116 -8.28 4.34 -8.31
C ALA A 116 -6.91 3.67 -8.08
N LEU A 117 -6.56 2.73 -8.94
CA LEU A 117 -5.31 1.99 -8.83
C LEU A 117 -4.27 2.50 -9.80
N SER A 118 -3.06 2.71 -9.29
CA SER A 118 -1.89 3.00 -10.12
C SER A 118 -1.29 1.70 -10.64
N LEU A 119 -1.37 0.63 -9.83
CA LEU A 119 -0.79 -0.67 -10.19
C LEU A 119 -1.46 -1.77 -9.37
N THR A 120 -1.52 -2.98 -9.94
CA THR A 120 -1.91 -4.19 -9.21
C THR A 120 -0.74 -5.15 -9.18
N VAL A 121 -0.58 -5.91 -8.09
CA VAL A 121 0.48 -6.88 -7.93
C VAL A 121 -0.07 -8.22 -7.49
N ASN A 122 0.55 -9.30 -7.97
CA ASN A 122 0.25 -10.65 -7.54
C ASN A 122 1.35 -11.10 -6.56
N PRO A 123 0.99 -11.42 -5.30
CA PRO A 123 1.97 -11.74 -4.28
C PRO A 123 2.77 -13.01 -4.55
N GLU A 124 2.26 -13.91 -5.37
CA GLU A 124 2.95 -15.16 -5.69
C GLU A 124 4.18 -14.95 -6.57
N LYS A 125 4.36 -13.76 -7.14
CA LYS A 125 5.47 -13.42 -8.02
C LYS A 125 6.47 -12.46 -7.38
N GLN A 126 6.75 -12.64 -6.09
CA GLN A 126 7.71 -11.80 -5.37
C GLN A 126 7.34 -10.30 -5.43
N ALA A 127 6.11 -10.00 -5.08
CA ALA A 127 5.54 -8.66 -5.17
C ALA A 127 6.39 -7.58 -4.49
N ALA A 128 7.00 -7.91 -3.34
CA ALA A 128 7.84 -6.95 -2.62
C ALA A 128 9.02 -6.49 -3.46
N ILE A 129 9.67 -7.42 -4.18
CA ILE A 129 10.80 -7.11 -5.05
C ILE A 129 10.35 -6.27 -6.23
N GLU A 130 9.21 -6.61 -6.82
CA GLU A 130 8.65 -5.85 -7.94
C GLU A 130 8.32 -4.42 -7.54
N ILE A 131 7.67 -4.24 -6.39
CA ILE A 131 7.30 -2.91 -5.91
C ILE A 131 8.54 -2.07 -5.63
N GLU A 132 9.54 -2.64 -4.95
CA GLU A 132 10.78 -1.92 -4.68
C GLU A 132 11.47 -1.51 -5.97
N ARG A 133 11.51 -2.41 -6.97
CA ARG A 133 12.10 -2.11 -8.28
C ARG A 133 11.39 -0.95 -8.95
N LEU A 134 10.05 -0.93 -8.92
CA LEU A 134 9.26 0.14 -9.51
C LEU A 134 9.51 1.47 -8.83
N LEU A 135 9.64 1.48 -7.50
CA LEU A 135 9.91 2.70 -6.74
C LEU A 135 11.28 3.28 -7.05
N LYS A 136 12.24 2.43 -7.42
CA LYS A 136 13.57 2.85 -7.85
C LYS A 136 13.62 3.28 -9.31
N PHE A 137 12.57 3.01 -10.08
CA PHE A 137 12.51 3.39 -11.48
C PHE A 137 12.35 4.91 -11.60
N PRO A 138 13.28 5.59 -12.30
CA PRO A 138 13.19 7.05 -12.42
C PRO A 138 11.90 7.48 -13.08
N GLY A 139 11.16 8.35 -12.40
CA GLY A 139 9.94 8.91 -12.93
C GLY A 139 8.66 8.13 -12.66
N PHE A 140 8.72 7.01 -11.93
CA PHE A 140 7.50 6.25 -11.62
C PHE A 140 6.44 7.13 -10.95
N LEU A 141 6.81 7.87 -9.91
CA LEU A 141 5.90 8.76 -9.20
C LEU A 141 5.85 10.17 -9.75
N LYS A 142 6.63 10.47 -10.79
CA LYS A 142 6.66 11.79 -11.41
C LYS A 142 5.79 11.90 -12.66
N ARG A 143 5.20 10.80 -13.09
CA ARG A 143 4.37 10.78 -14.29
C ARG A 143 2.98 11.33 -13.98
N ASP A 144 2.59 12.38 -14.69
CA ASP A 144 1.24 12.93 -14.60
C ASP A 144 0.17 11.91 -14.98
N SER A 145 0.54 10.91 -15.78
CA SER A 145 -0.38 9.83 -16.16
C SER A 145 -0.85 8.96 -14.99
N PHE A 146 -0.21 9.05 -13.85
CA PHE A 146 -0.69 8.39 -12.64
C PHE A 146 -1.75 9.20 -11.91
N ALA A 147 -1.79 10.46 -12.17
CA ALA A 147 -2.74 11.36 -11.52
C ALA A 147 -4.16 11.15 -12.02
#